data_c997f83e6e34e1e3c17ba94f3ace93b4
#
_entry.id   c997f83e6e34e1e3c17ba94f3ace93b4
#
_cell.length_a   1.000
_cell.length_b   1.000
_cell.length_c   1.000
_cell.angle_alpha   90.00
_cell.angle_beta   90.00
_cell.angle_gamma   90.00
#
_symmetry.space_group_name_H-M   'P 1'
#
loop_
_entity.id
_entity.type
_entity.pdbx_description
1 polymer ?
#
loop_
_entity_poly.entity_id
_entity_poly.type
_entity_poly.pdbx_seq_one_letter_code
_entity_poly.pdbx_strand_id
1 'polypeptide(L)'
;TAAWLPNQQRWQINVQKNGVRRSFTSSKPGRTGQREANAKADAWLDDGISNTRMLVEAAYPQWIGELKLTTSRSNWEPIQSRWNVWVRPVIGRRRVGDLTEQQLQAIINKGFAGGLSKKYLSNMCTDLTMFCKWLRLSKMSTLRPEELHVPKGARSKEKEILQPEDLRTLFEVDTTILDGKLIEDPYVNAYRFSVVTGLRPGELIGLSWKDVKSGRVKIRRAINTRGEETRGKNDNAVRAFALTDSAAAILQAQKKLTGGQESVFGISCEDTYRKYWRRY
;
A
#
# COMPACT_ATOMS: atom_id res chain seq x y z
N THR A 1 2.52 -1.65 -47.03
CA THR A 1 1.77 -2.82 -47.52
C THR A 1 2.65 -4.06 -47.42
N ALA A 2 2.09 -5.20 -47.03
CA ALA A 2 2.82 -6.46 -46.92
C ALA A 2 3.33 -6.92 -48.29
N ALA A 3 4.57 -7.43 -48.31
CA ALA A 3 5.23 -8.02 -49.46
C ALA A 3 5.24 -9.55 -49.32
N TRP A 4 5.14 -10.25 -50.45
CA TRP A 4 5.25 -11.71 -50.46
C TRP A 4 6.73 -12.10 -50.43
N LEU A 5 7.08 -13.01 -49.54
CA LEU A 5 8.42 -13.60 -49.45
C LEU A 5 8.39 -15.02 -50.01
N PRO A 6 8.84 -15.24 -51.27
CA PRO A 6 8.74 -16.54 -51.96
C PRO A 6 9.48 -17.66 -51.19
N ASN A 7 10.66 -17.35 -50.69
CA ASN A 7 11.50 -18.31 -49.95
C ASN A 7 10.91 -18.76 -48.59
N GLN A 8 9.97 -17.99 -48.06
CA GLN A 8 9.34 -18.25 -46.76
C GLN A 8 7.83 -18.54 -46.90
N GLN A 9 7.31 -18.49 -48.12
CA GLN A 9 5.89 -18.75 -48.46
C GLN A 9 4.90 -17.96 -47.58
N ARG A 10 5.22 -16.67 -47.35
CA ARG A 10 4.39 -15.81 -46.49
C ARG A 10 4.41 -14.36 -46.94
N TRP A 11 3.33 -13.66 -46.60
CA TRP A 11 3.28 -12.21 -46.61
C TRP A 11 3.94 -11.65 -45.38
N GLN A 12 4.72 -10.60 -45.52
CA GLN A 12 5.36 -9.89 -44.40
C GLN A 12 5.31 -8.37 -44.59
N ILE A 13 4.99 -7.68 -43.51
CA ILE A 13 5.10 -6.24 -43.39
C ILE A 13 5.90 -5.88 -42.14
N ASN A 14 6.84 -4.97 -42.27
CA ASN A 14 7.59 -4.41 -41.16
C ASN A 14 7.06 -3.00 -40.92
N VAL A 15 6.62 -2.72 -39.69
CA VAL A 15 6.15 -1.40 -39.28
C VAL A 15 6.93 -0.93 -38.05
N GLN A 16 7.06 0.38 -37.93
CA GLN A 16 7.74 1.00 -36.80
C GLN A 16 6.82 2.02 -36.13
N LYS A 17 6.75 1.98 -34.80
CA LYS A 17 6.00 2.92 -33.98
C LYS A 17 6.81 3.27 -32.74
N ASN A 18 7.02 4.55 -32.46
CA ASN A 18 7.74 5.04 -31.29
C ASN A 18 9.14 4.37 -31.11
N GLY A 19 9.89 4.18 -32.19
CA GLY A 19 11.20 3.54 -32.18
C GLY A 19 11.19 2.00 -32.13
N VAL A 20 10.02 1.38 -31.95
CA VAL A 20 9.86 -0.09 -31.94
C VAL A 20 9.50 -0.59 -33.33
N ARG A 21 10.30 -1.50 -33.91
CA ARG A 21 10.04 -2.16 -35.19
C ARG A 21 9.43 -3.52 -34.94
N ARG A 22 8.31 -3.82 -35.63
CA ARG A 22 7.63 -5.13 -35.59
C ARG A 22 7.36 -5.66 -37.00
N SER A 23 7.41 -7.01 -37.12
CA SER A 23 7.09 -7.73 -38.35
C SER A 23 5.77 -8.45 -38.16
N PHE A 24 4.86 -8.33 -39.11
CA PHE A 24 3.59 -9.05 -39.14
C PHE A 24 3.54 -9.91 -40.39
N THR A 25 3.06 -11.15 -40.25
CA THR A 25 3.09 -12.15 -41.29
C THR A 25 1.75 -12.87 -41.45
N SER A 26 1.52 -13.40 -42.65
CA SER A 26 0.45 -14.35 -42.97
C SER A 26 0.95 -15.36 -43.98
N SER A 27 0.69 -16.65 -43.71
CA SER A 27 1.02 -17.75 -44.61
C SER A 27 -0.08 -18.03 -45.68
N LYS A 28 -1.21 -17.32 -45.61
CA LYS A 28 -2.29 -17.48 -46.58
C LYS A 28 -1.86 -16.92 -47.95
N PRO A 29 -2.04 -17.67 -49.04
CA PRO A 29 -1.69 -17.18 -50.38
C PRO A 29 -2.61 -16.04 -50.87
N GLY A 30 -2.15 -15.27 -51.84
CA GLY A 30 -2.93 -14.26 -52.52
C GLY A 30 -3.34 -13.06 -51.65
N ARG A 31 -4.32 -12.29 -52.17
CA ARG A 31 -4.74 -11.00 -51.53
C ARG A 31 -5.30 -11.16 -50.14
N THR A 32 -5.84 -12.34 -49.79
CA THR A 32 -6.34 -12.58 -48.43
C THR A 32 -5.25 -12.59 -47.39
N GLY A 33 -4.12 -13.24 -47.68
CA GLY A 33 -2.96 -13.24 -46.79
C GLY A 33 -2.31 -11.85 -46.67
N GLN A 34 -2.25 -11.11 -47.79
CA GLN A 34 -1.77 -9.73 -47.78
C GLN A 34 -2.62 -8.83 -46.87
N ARG A 35 -3.96 -8.94 -47.00
CA ARG A 35 -4.90 -8.17 -46.14
C ARG A 35 -4.76 -8.55 -44.68
N GLU A 36 -4.59 -9.83 -44.36
CA GLU A 36 -4.43 -10.29 -42.99
C GLU A 36 -3.13 -9.76 -42.36
N ALA A 37 -2.01 -9.79 -43.09
CA ALA A 37 -0.74 -9.23 -42.60
C ALA A 37 -0.83 -7.70 -42.39
N ASN A 38 -1.48 -6.98 -43.32
CA ASN A 38 -1.73 -5.54 -43.15
C ASN A 38 -2.64 -5.24 -41.98
N ALA A 39 -3.76 -5.96 -41.84
CA ALA A 39 -4.70 -5.76 -40.73
C ALA A 39 -4.05 -5.98 -39.35
N LYS A 40 -3.15 -6.97 -39.23
CA LYS A 40 -2.35 -7.18 -38.02
C LYS A 40 -1.42 -6.02 -37.73
N ALA A 41 -0.80 -5.47 -38.78
CA ALA A 41 0.08 -4.31 -38.65
C ALA A 41 -0.69 -3.04 -38.28
N ASP A 42 -1.84 -2.81 -38.93
CA ASP A 42 -2.71 -1.66 -38.67
C ASP A 42 -3.29 -1.73 -37.25
N ALA A 43 -3.78 -2.89 -36.81
CA ALA A 43 -4.25 -3.10 -35.45
C ALA A 43 -3.15 -2.80 -34.41
N TRP A 44 -1.91 -3.19 -34.69
CA TRP A 44 -0.79 -2.84 -33.82
C TRP A 44 -0.44 -1.35 -33.84
N LEU A 45 -0.53 -0.71 -34.98
CA LEU A 45 -0.33 0.73 -35.12
C LEU A 45 -1.43 1.51 -34.37
N ASP A 46 -2.69 1.03 -34.42
CA ASP A 46 -3.83 1.63 -33.75
C ASP A 46 -3.90 1.31 -32.27
N ASP A 47 -3.39 0.15 -31.83
CA ASP A 47 -3.46 -0.34 -30.44
C ASP A 47 -2.62 0.51 -29.45
N GLY A 48 -1.84 1.43 -29.96
CA GLY A 48 -1.19 2.45 -29.14
C GLY A 48 -0.16 1.94 -28.15
N ILE A 49 0.20 0.64 -28.18
CA ILE A 49 1.21 0.10 -27.28
C ILE A 49 2.58 0.63 -27.69
N SER A 50 3.13 1.47 -26.84
CA SER A 50 4.46 2.06 -27.00
C SER A 50 5.41 1.47 -25.96
N ASN A 51 6.71 1.41 -26.32
CA ASN A 51 7.77 1.14 -25.36
C ASN A 51 7.79 -0.24 -24.69
N THR A 52 7.26 -1.28 -25.35
CA THR A 52 7.27 -2.67 -24.85
C THR A 52 8.66 -3.22 -24.51
N ARG A 53 9.73 -2.59 -25.02
CA ARG A 53 11.13 -2.96 -24.75
C ARG A 53 11.70 -2.32 -23.49
N MET A 54 10.98 -1.39 -22.85
CA MET A 54 11.40 -0.79 -21.59
C MET A 54 11.56 -1.88 -20.52
N LEU A 55 12.62 -1.78 -19.74
CA LEU A 55 12.78 -2.69 -18.59
C LEU A 55 11.81 -2.33 -17.46
N VAL A 56 11.35 -3.33 -16.76
CA VAL A 56 10.44 -3.14 -15.61
C VAL A 56 11.06 -2.23 -14.55
N GLU A 57 12.37 -2.35 -14.29
CA GLU A 57 13.08 -1.47 -13.35
C GLU A 57 13.20 -0.02 -13.81
N ALA A 58 13.04 0.25 -15.10
CA ALA A 58 12.99 1.61 -15.65
C ALA A 58 11.56 2.18 -15.67
N ALA A 59 10.55 1.33 -15.80
CA ALA A 59 9.14 1.72 -15.75
C ALA A 59 8.69 2.02 -14.31
N TYR A 60 9.15 1.23 -13.33
CA TYR A 60 8.73 1.35 -11.94
C TYR A 60 8.95 2.73 -11.32
N PRO A 61 10.12 3.41 -11.48
CA PRO A 61 10.32 4.76 -10.95
C PRO A 61 9.32 5.78 -11.46
N GLN A 62 8.82 5.63 -12.70
CA GLN A 62 7.81 6.50 -13.28
C GLN A 62 6.48 6.30 -12.54
N TRP A 63 6.04 5.05 -12.39
CA TRP A 63 4.82 4.73 -11.64
C TRP A 63 4.87 5.21 -10.19
N ILE A 64 5.95 4.89 -9.46
CA ILE A 64 6.05 5.31 -8.05
C ILE A 64 6.17 6.83 -7.93
N GLY A 65 6.74 7.52 -8.93
CA GLY A 65 6.77 8.97 -9.00
C GLY A 65 5.36 9.57 -9.08
N GLU A 66 4.50 9.06 -9.95
CA GLU A 66 3.10 9.48 -10.04
C GLU A 66 2.32 9.14 -8.75
N LEU A 67 2.57 7.96 -8.18
CA LEU A 67 1.92 7.54 -6.94
C LEU A 67 2.27 8.47 -5.76
N LYS A 68 3.50 8.97 -5.69
CA LYS A 68 3.97 9.94 -4.69
C LYS A 68 3.22 11.27 -4.76
N LEU A 69 2.77 11.67 -5.94
CA LEU A 69 2.00 12.91 -6.13
C LEU A 69 0.56 12.78 -5.62
N THR A 70 0.03 11.57 -5.59
CA THR A 70 -1.41 11.32 -5.32
C THR A 70 -1.67 10.65 -3.97
N THR A 71 -0.63 10.11 -3.32
CA THR A 71 -0.80 9.36 -2.07
C THR A 71 0.20 9.80 -0.99
N SER A 72 -0.16 9.57 0.28
CA SER A 72 0.72 9.86 1.41
C SER A 72 1.95 8.94 1.44
N ARG A 73 3.00 9.40 2.10
CA ARG A 73 4.25 8.65 2.30
C ARG A 73 4.03 7.29 2.94
N SER A 74 3.14 7.21 3.92
CA SER A 74 2.79 5.96 4.60
C SER A 74 2.14 4.92 3.67
N ASN A 75 1.67 5.33 2.50
CA ASN A 75 1.07 4.45 1.50
C ASN A 75 2.11 3.96 0.46
N TRP A 76 2.87 4.86 -0.17
CA TRP A 76 3.80 4.48 -1.22
C TRP A 76 5.11 3.87 -0.71
N GLU A 77 5.60 4.24 0.48
CA GLU A 77 6.87 3.74 1.02
C GLU A 77 6.87 2.22 1.27
N PRO A 78 5.81 1.60 1.84
CA PRO A 78 5.71 0.15 1.92
C PRO A 78 5.66 -0.54 0.56
N ILE A 79 5.04 0.08 -0.47
CA ILE A 79 5.02 -0.43 -1.85
C ILE A 79 6.45 -0.47 -2.39
N GLN A 80 7.19 0.63 -2.23
CA GLN A 80 8.59 0.71 -2.67
C GLN A 80 9.49 -0.30 -1.94
N SER A 81 9.26 -0.53 -0.65
CA SER A 81 9.99 -1.53 0.13
C SER A 81 9.73 -2.94 -0.41
N ARG A 82 8.47 -3.32 -0.62
CA ARG A 82 8.11 -4.62 -1.21
C ARG A 82 8.67 -4.81 -2.61
N TRP A 83 8.65 -3.76 -3.43
CA TRP A 83 9.28 -3.74 -4.74
C TRP A 83 10.76 -4.09 -4.68
N ASN A 84 11.52 -3.36 -3.87
CA ASN A 84 12.97 -3.53 -3.79
C ASN A 84 13.38 -4.93 -3.34
N VAL A 85 12.65 -5.49 -2.37
CA VAL A 85 13.00 -6.77 -1.73
C VAL A 85 12.49 -7.97 -2.54
N TRP A 86 11.27 -7.90 -3.08
CA TRP A 86 10.59 -9.08 -3.62
C TRP A 86 10.37 -9.04 -5.13
N VAL A 87 10.07 -7.88 -5.69
CA VAL A 87 9.65 -7.76 -7.10
C VAL A 87 10.84 -7.53 -8.03
N ARG A 88 11.64 -6.50 -7.73
CA ARG A 88 12.80 -6.12 -8.54
C ARG A 88 13.79 -7.26 -8.81
N PRO A 89 14.17 -8.09 -7.81
CA PRO A 89 15.11 -9.19 -8.05
C PRO A 89 14.60 -10.27 -9.03
N VAL A 90 13.28 -10.36 -9.22
CA VAL A 90 12.65 -11.40 -10.07
C VAL A 90 12.36 -10.87 -11.48
N ILE A 91 11.74 -9.70 -11.58
CA ILE A 91 11.27 -9.19 -12.87
C ILE A 91 11.93 -7.87 -13.30
N GLY A 92 12.76 -7.23 -12.47
CA GLY A 92 13.31 -5.90 -12.78
C GLY A 92 14.00 -5.80 -14.12
N ARG A 93 14.78 -6.82 -14.50
CA ARG A 93 15.52 -6.88 -15.78
C ARG A 93 14.70 -7.41 -16.97
N ARG A 94 13.41 -7.72 -16.76
CA ARG A 94 12.53 -8.13 -17.86
C ARG A 94 11.96 -6.92 -18.58
N ARG A 95 11.58 -7.12 -19.83
CA ARG A 95 10.86 -6.09 -20.59
C ARG A 95 9.40 -6.07 -20.17
N VAL A 96 8.80 -4.90 -20.11
CA VAL A 96 7.38 -4.74 -19.72
C VAL A 96 6.43 -5.48 -20.67
N GLY A 97 6.78 -5.60 -21.95
CA GLY A 97 6.00 -6.33 -22.94
C GLY A 97 6.07 -7.86 -22.81
N ASP A 98 7.08 -8.37 -22.12
CA ASP A 98 7.32 -9.81 -21.93
C ASP A 98 6.83 -10.31 -20.55
N LEU A 99 6.19 -9.45 -19.77
CA LEU A 99 5.64 -9.84 -18.48
C LEU A 99 4.45 -10.79 -18.65
N THR A 100 4.44 -11.83 -17.84
CA THR A 100 3.34 -12.79 -17.75
C THR A 100 2.79 -12.87 -16.33
N GLU A 101 1.54 -13.28 -16.19
CA GLU A 101 0.93 -13.48 -14.88
C GLU A 101 1.63 -14.56 -14.06
N GLN A 102 2.13 -15.61 -14.70
CA GLN A 102 2.91 -16.65 -14.05
C GLN A 102 4.18 -16.12 -13.37
N GLN A 103 4.85 -15.14 -14.00
CA GLN A 103 6.03 -14.49 -13.39
C GLN A 103 5.64 -13.66 -12.18
N LEU A 104 4.49 -12.99 -12.22
CA LEU A 104 3.97 -12.24 -11.08
C LEU A 104 3.58 -13.19 -9.94
N GLN A 105 2.91 -14.32 -10.25
CA GLN A 105 2.56 -15.33 -9.27
C GLN A 105 3.81 -15.97 -8.64
N ALA A 106 4.88 -16.17 -9.40
CA ALA A 106 6.13 -16.69 -8.87
C ALA A 106 6.74 -15.80 -7.77
N ILE A 107 6.56 -14.46 -7.86
CA ILE A 107 6.97 -13.52 -6.81
C ILE A 107 6.18 -13.79 -5.52
N ILE A 108 4.87 -13.96 -5.62
CA ILE A 108 3.99 -14.26 -4.48
C ILE A 108 4.38 -15.59 -3.84
N ASN A 109 4.60 -16.62 -4.67
CA ASN A 109 5.00 -17.95 -4.21
C ASN A 109 6.37 -17.93 -3.51
N LYS A 110 7.33 -17.14 -4.01
CA LYS A 110 8.63 -16.92 -3.35
C LYS A 110 8.46 -16.25 -1.98
N GLY A 111 7.60 -15.25 -1.87
CA GLY A 111 7.27 -14.60 -0.60
C GLY A 111 6.60 -15.57 0.38
N PHE A 112 5.70 -16.42 -0.10
CA PHE A 112 5.08 -17.48 0.70
C PHE A 112 6.12 -18.50 1.22
N ALA A 113 7.00 -18.99 0.37
CA ALA A 113 8.09 -19.87 0.77
C ALA A 113 9.04 -19.22 1.79
N GLY A 114 9.21 -17.88 1.72
CA GLY A 114 9.93 -17.06 2.71
C GLY A 114 9.16 -16.79 4.00
N GLY A 115 7.98 -17.40 4.20
CA GLY A 115 7.20 -17.31 5.44
C GLY A 115 6.44 -16.00 5.62
N LEU A 116 6.21 -15.21 4.58
CA LEU A 116 5.45 -13.96 4.66
C LEU A 116 3.99 -14.22 5.05
N SER A 117 3.42 -13.29 5.82
CA SER A 117 2.03 -13.38 6.27
C SER A 117 1.05 -13.21 5.09
N LYS A 118 -0.15 -13.80 5.24
CA LYS A 118 -1.26 -13.66 4.28
C LYS A 118 -1.53 -12.20 3.91
N LYS A 119 -1.53 -11.30 4.90
CA LYS A 119 -1.74 -9.86 4.67
C LYS A 119 -0.64 -9.23 3.84
N TYR A 120 0.62 -9.59 4.08
CA TYR A 120 1.75 -9.08 3.31
C TYR A 120 1.68 -9.55 1.85
N LEU A 121 1.41 -10.83 1.62
CA LEU A 121 1.23 -11.42 0.29
C LEU A 121 0.05 -10.79 -0.46
N SER A 122 -1.09 -10.58 0.22
CA SER A 122 -2.24 -9.87 -0.35
C SER A 122 -1.89 -8.43 -0.79
N ASN A 123 -1.09 -7.71 0.00
CA ASN A 123 -0.60 -6.40 -0.39
C ASN A 123 0.31 -6.48 -1.63
N MET A 124 1.16 -7.51 -1.74
CA MET A 124 1.99 -7.73 -2.95
C MET A 124 1.13 -7.99 -4.19
N CYS A 125 0.08 -8.81 -4.08
CA CYS A 125 -0.89 -9.01 -5.19
C CYS A 125 -1.50 -7.67 -5.62
N THR A 126 -1.92 -6.85 -4.67
CA THR A 126 -2.49 -5.53 -4.94
C THR A 126 -1.49 -4.62 -5.66
N ASP A 127 -0.25 -4.54 -5.17
CA ASP A 127 0.80 -3.70 -5.77
C ASP A 127 1.10 -4.11 -7.21
N LEU A 128 1.22 -5.42 -7.48
CA LEU A 128 1.47 -5.95 -8.82
C LEU A 128 0.31 -5.67 -9.77
N THR A 129 -0.93 -5.84 -9.29
CA THR A 129 -2.12 -5.52 -10.06
C THR A 129 -2.21 -4.02 -10.40
N MET A 130 -1.90 -3.16 -9.43
CA MET A 130 -1.86 -1.70 -9.63
C MET A 130 -0.77 -1.29 -10.62
N PHE A 131 0.41 -1.87 -10.52
CA PHE A 131 1.50 -1.62 -11.46
C PHE A 131 1.14 -2.06 -12.88
N CYS A 132 0.58 -3.25 -13.06
CA CYS A 132 0.09 -3.73 -14.37
C CYS A 132 -1.03 -2.83 -14.93
N LYS A 133 -1.94 -2.35 -14.07
CA LYS A 133 -2.96 -1.38 -14.48
C LYS A 133 -2.33 -0.09 -15.00
N TRP A 134 -1.32 0.44 -14.30
CA TRP A 134 -0.60 1.63 -14.74
C TRP A 134 0.13 1.40 -16.07
N LEU A 135 0.82 0.25 -16.24
CA LEU A 135 1.47 -0.10 -17.51
C LEU A 135 0.46 -0.11 -18.69
N ARG A 136 -0.76 -0.59 -18.46
CA ARG A 136 -1.81 -0.57 -19.49
C ARG A 136 -2.28 0.84 -19.81
N LEU A 137 -2.53 1.66 -18.78
CA LEU A 137 -2.96 3.05 -18.97
C LEU A 137 -1.88 3.87 -19.69
N SER A 138 -0.60 3.58 -19.41
CA SER A 138 0.55 4.16 -20.10
C SER A 138 0.86 3.51 -21.46
N LYS A 139 0.00 2.60 -21.92
CA LYS A 139 0.14 1.89 -23.20
C LYS A 139 1.47 1.14 -23.38
N MET A 140 2.03 0.63 -22.28
CA MET A 140 3.30 -0.11 -22.28
C MET A 140 3.10 -1.64 -22.27
N SER A 141 1.93 -2.13 -21.85
CA SER A 141 1.60 -3.56 -21.77
C SER A 141 0.10 -3.78 -21.91
N THR A 142 -0.32 -4.98 -22.32
CA THR A 142 -1.71 -5.42 -22.29
C THR A 142 -2.02 -6.33 -21.12
N LEU A 143 -1.03 -6.69 -20.31
CA LEU A 143 -1.17 -7.66 -19.24
C LEU A 143 -2.24 -7.24 -18.21
N ARG A 144 -3.23 -8.10 -18.03
CA ARG A 144 -4.27 -8.03 -16.99
C ARG A 144 -4.12 -9.26 -16.11
N PRO A 145 -3.48 -9.15 -14.95
CA PRO A 145 -3.42 -10.28 -14.02
C PRO A 145 -4.81 -10.49 -13.42
N GLU A 146 -5.44 -11.63 -13.68
CA GLU A 146 -6.80 -11.97 -13.25
C GLU A 146 -6.80 -13.01 -12.13
N GLU A 147 -5.78 -13.86 -12.07
CA GLU A 147 -5.70 -15.01 -11.18
C GLU A 147 -4.60 -14.91 -10.10
N LEU A 148 -4.03 -13.72 -9.88
CA LEU A 148 -3.07 -13.55 -8.79
C LEU A 148 -3.72 -13.87 -7.45
N HIS A 149 -3.18 -14.87 -6.75
CA HIS A 149 -3.73 -15.33 -5.48
C HIS A 149 -2.66 -15.56 -4.42
N VAL A 150 -3.09 -15.45 -3.17
CA VAL A 150 -2.27 -15.83 -2.02
C VAL A 150 -2.41 -17.33 -1.79
N PRO A 151 -1.30 -18.10 -1.70
CA PRO A 151 -1.35 -19.53 -1.47
C PRO A 151 -2.14 -19.92 -0.21
N LYS A 152 -2.91 -21.00 -0.29
CA LYS A 152 -3.58 -21.60 0.86
C LYS A 152 -2.53 -21.98 1.92
N GLY A 153 -2.77 -21.74 3.18
CA GLY A 153 -1.80 -21.99 4.25
C GLY A 153 -0.87 -20.79 4.57
N ALA A 154 -1.00 -19.66 3.87
CA ALA A 154 -0.32 -18.44 4.30
C ALA A 154 -0.77 -18.03 5.72
N ARG A 155 0.23 -17.77 6.60
CA ARG A 155 -0.02 -17.47 8.02
C ARG A 155 -0.89 -16.23 8.17
N SER A 156 -1.99 -16.38 8.91
CA SER A 156 -2.84 -15.27 9.36
C SER A 156 -2.74 -15.21 10.88
N LYS A 157 -2.40 -14.04 11.42
CA LYS A 157 -2.50 -13.81 12.85
C LYS A 157 -3.90 -13.33 13.15
N GLU A 158 -4.61 -14.01 14.02
CA GLU A 158 -5.87 -13.52 14.57
C GLU A 158 -5.61 -12.28 15.42
N LYS A 159 -6.58 -11.40 15.43
CA LYS A 159 -6.52 -10.22 16.30
C LYS A 159 -7.04 -10.63 17.66
N GLU A 160 -6.19 -10.49 18.64
CA GLU A 160 -6.59 -10.61 20.04
C GLU A 160 -7.42 -9.39 20.45
N ILE A 161 -8.47 -9.62 21.19
CA ILE A 161 -9.34 -8.58 21.76
C ILE A 161 -9.08 -8.57 23.26
N LEU A 162 -8.95 -7.38 23.85
CA LEU A 162 -8.81 -7.25 25.31
C LEU A 162 -9.96 -7.94 26.02
N GLN A 163 -9.62 -8.83 26.93
CA GLN A 163 -10.58 -9.53 27.77
C GLN A 163 -10.92 -8.70 29.01
N PRO A 164 -11.97 -9.02 29.78
CA PRO A 164 -12.33 -8.28 30.99
C PRO A 164 -11.19 -8.15 32.02
N GLU A 165 -10.34 -9.17 32.13
CA GLU A 165 -9.17 -9.19 33.02
C GLU A 165 -8.09 -8.20 32.53
N ASP A 166 -7.84 -8.14 31.23
CA ASP A 166 -6.92 -7.17 30.63
C ASP A 166 -7.39 -5.74 30.88
N LEU A 167 -8.71 -5.52 30.78
CA LEU A 167 -9.30 -4.21 31.06
C LEU A 167 -9.15 -3.84 32.54
N ARG A 168 -9.33 -4.76 33.48
CA ARG A 168 -9.08 -4.50 34.90
C ARG A 168 -7.63 -4.10 35.12
N THR A 169 -6.69 -4.88 34.63
CA THR A 169 -5.27 -4.59 34.70
C THR A 169 -4.96 -3.19 34.15
N LEU A 170 -5.49 -2.85 32.98
CA LEU A 170 -5.31 -1.54 32.35
C LEU A 170 -5.78 -0.37 33.24
N PHE A 171 -6.85 -0.55 34.01
CA PHE A 171 -7.39 0.51 34.86
C PHE A 171 -6.83 0.51 36.31
N GLU A 172 -6.17 -0.55 36.72
CA GLU A 172 -5.61 -0.70 38.09
C GLU A 172 -4.09 -0.47 38.13
N VAL A 173 -3.36 -0.78 37.05
CA VAL A 173 -1.89 -0.73 37.01
C VAL A 173 -1.42 0.51 36.24
N ASP A 174 -0.53 1.28 36.83
CA ASP A 174 0.06 2.50 36.22
C ASP A 174 1.52 2.28 35.78
N THR A 175 2.04 1.08 35.97
CA THR A 175 3.46 0.80 35.77
C THR A 175 3.71 -0.18 34.65
N THR A 176 4.88 -0.09 34.02
CA THR A 176 5.37 -1.02 33.00
C THR A 176 6.84 -1.39 33.27
N ILE A 177 7.32 -2.45 32.63
CA ILE A 177 8.72 -2.85 32.72
C ILE A 177 9.49 -2.28 31.53
N LEU A 178 10.45 -1.39 31.80
CA LEU A 178 11.36 -0.84 30.81
C LEU A 178 12.79 -1.20 31.19
N ASP A 179 13.49 -1.92 30.30
CA ASP A 179 14.87 -2.37 30.48
C ASP A 179 15.11 -3.07 31.85
N GLY A 180 14.15 -3.93 32.23
CA GLY A 180 14.18 -4.70 33.49
C GLY A 180 13.83 -3.90 34.74
N LYS A 181 13.45 -2.64 34.62
CA LYS A 181 13.03 -1.77 35.73
C LYS A 181 11.54 -1.50 35.68
N LEU A 182 10.89 -1.56 36.83
CA LEU A 182 9.49 -1.13 36.96
C LEU A 182 9.47 0.40 37.00
N ILE A 183 8.72 1.00 36.07
CA ILE A 183 8.55 2.46 35.96
C ILE A 183 7.09 2.81 35.81
N GLU A 184 6.69 4.02 36.15
CA GLU A 184 5.38 4.55 35.76
C GLU A 184 5.30 4.64 34.22
N ASP A 185 4.22 4.12 33.64
CA ASP A 185 4.02 4.20 32.20
C ASP A 185 3.56 5.61 31.83
N PRO A 186 4.34 6.35 31.05
CA PRO A 186 4.01 7.74 30.73
C PRO A 186 2.75 7.88 29.84
N TYR A 187 2.25 6.78 29.27
CA TYR A 187 1.15 6.78 28.30
C TYR A 187 -0.09 5.98 28.76
N VAL A 188 -0.14 5.51 30.01
CA VAL A 188 -1.26 4.70 30.51
C VAL A 188 -2.62 5.41 30.33
N ASN A 189 -2.67 6.73 30.57
CA ASN A 189 -3.88 7.51 30.32
C ASN A 189 -4.29 7.55 28.85
N ALA A 190 -3.34 7.51 27.92
CA ALA A 190 -3.63 7.42 26.50
C ALA A 190 -4.28 6.08 26.14
N TYR A 191 -3.80 4.99 26.72
CA TYR A 191 -4.39 3.65 26.52
C TYR A 191 -5.81 3.58 27.07
N ARG A 192 -6.02 4.02 28.30
CA ARG A 192 -7.34 4.08 28.95
C ARG A 192 -8.30 4.93 28.14
N PHE A 193 -7.86 6.11 27.72
CA PHE A 193 -8.68 7.01 26.91
C PHE A 193 -9.03 6.41 25.54
N SER A 194 -8.09 5.72 24.90
CA SER A 194 -8.31 4.98 23.65
C SER A 194 -9.39 3.92 23.80
N VAL A 195 -9.37 3.16 24.89
CA VAL A 195 -10.34 2.09 25.17
C VAL A 195 -11.75 2.66 25.41
N VAL A 196 -11.89 3.69 26.24
CA VAL A 196 -13.22 4.25 26.57
C VAL A 196 -13.82 5.09 25.44
N THR A 197 -13.01 5.57 24.49
CA THR A 197 -13.51 6.45 23.40
C THR A 197 -13.52 5.79 22.03
N GLY A 198 -12.81 4.67 21.85
CA GLY A 198 -12.64 4.03 20.53
C GLY A 198 -11.87 4.86 19.51
N LEU A 199 -11.08 5.85 19.94
CA LEU A 199 -10.25 6.65 19.04
C LEU A 199 -9.17 5.79 18.38
N ARG A 200 -8.92 6.07 17.09
CA ARG A 200 -7.78 5.48 16.41
C ARG A 200 -6.47 6.03 17.00
N PRO A 201 -5.37 5.24 17.04
CA PRO A 201 -4.10 5.72 17.58
C PRO A 201 -3.64 7.07 17.02
N GLY A 202 -3.73 7.26 15.71
CA GLY A 202 -3.34 8.54 15.10
C GLY A 202 -4.24 9.72 15.52
N GLU A 203 -5.53 9.52 15.71
CA GLU A 203 -6.48 10.53 16.20
C GLU A 203 -6.18 10.89 17.66
N LEU A 204 -5.90 9.88 18.48
CA LEU A 204 -5.50 10.03 19.88
C LEU A 204 -4.23 10.88 20.01
N ILE A 205 -3.20 10.55 19.23
CA ILE A 205 -1.91 11.25 19.24
C ILE A 205 -2.05 12.68 18.74
N GLY A 206 -2.91 12.90 17.73
CA GLY A 206 -3.20 14.22 17.19
C GLY A 206 -4.07 15.12 18.08
N LEU A 207 -4.51 14.61 19.24
CA LEU A 207 -5.38 15.39 20.12
C LEU A 207 -4.62 16.51 20.84
N SER A 208 -5.17 17.73 20.79
CA SER A 208 -4.64 18.91 21.46
C SER A 208 -5.60 19.40 22.53
N TRP A 209 -5.08 20.03 23.59
CA TRP A 209 -5.91 20.60 24.66
C TRP A 209 -6.93 21.63 24.16
N LYS A 210 -6.62 22.35 23.08
CA LYS A 210 -7.56 23.27 22.43
C LYS A 210 -8.78 22.60 21.80
N ASP A 211 -8.68 21.29 21.54
CA ASP A 211 -9.76 20.48 20.98
C ASP A 211 -10.70 19.88 22.06
N VAL A 212 -10.33 20.04 23.34
CA VAL A 212 -11.09 19.61 24.51
C VAL A 212 -11.77 20.80 25.15
N LYS A 213 -13.08 20.96 24.93
CA LYS A 213 -13.86 22.11 25.44
C LYS A 213 -15.25 21.69 25.86
N SER A 214 -15.73 22.24 26.98
CA SER A 214 -17.13 22.11 27.44
C SER A 214 -17.65 20.67 27.45
N GLY A 215 -16.85 19.74 27.99
CA GLY A 215 -17.24 18.33 28.06
C GLY A 215 -17.28 17.60 26.72
N ARG A 216 -16.67 18.15 25.68
CA ARG A 216 -16.62 17.57 24.34
C ARG A 216 -15.18 17.53 23.82
N VAL A 217 -14.93 16.53 22.94
CA VAL A 217 -13.69 16.41 22.19
C VAL A 217 -14.00 16.56 20.71
N LYS A 218 -13.19 17.36 20.01
CA LYS A 218 -13.25 17.53 18.56
C LYS A 218 -12.01 16.91 17.90
N ILE A 219 -12.20 15.89 17.10
CA ILE A 219 -11.11 15.29 16.29
C ILE A 219 -10.97 16.12 15.02
N ARG A 220 -9.79 16.67 14.79
CA ARG A 220 -9.47 17.53 13.63
C ARG A 220 -8.39 16.97 12.74
N ARG A 221 -7.50 16.15 13.31
CA ARG A 221 -6.31 15.63 12.67
C ARG A 221 -5.94 14.26 13.22
N ALA A 222 -5.08 13.58 12.53
CA ALA A 222 -4.42 12.37 12.99
C ALA A 222 -2.92 12.47 12.72
N ILE A 223 -2.09 11.89 13.58
CA ILE A 223 -0.64 11.79 13.37
C ILE A 223 -0.33 10.34 12.98
N ASN A 224 0.39 10.18 11.86
CA ASN A 224 0.71 8.86 11.32
C ASN A 224 1.98 8.26 11.98
N THR A 225 2.40 7.09 11.50
CA THR A 225 3.59 6.37 11.98
C THR A 225 4.89 7.16 11.82
N ARG A 226 4.92 8.17 10.96
CA ARG A 226 6.09 9.04 10.70
C ARG A 226 6.05 10.36 11.47
N GLY A 227 5.02 10.58 12.30
CA GLY A 227 4.83 11.85 12.99
C GLY A 227 4.26 12.97 12.13
N GLU A 228 3.77 12.65 10.93
CA GLU A 228 3.19 13.63 10.02
C GLU A 228 1.71 13.85 10.33
N GLU A 229 1.27 15.10 10.36
CA GLU A 229 -0.13 15.45 10.53
C GLU A 229 -0.92 15.12 9.24
N THR A 230 -2.05 14.46 9.42
CA THR A 230 -2.99 14.12 8.35
C THR A 230 -4.42 14.53 8.71
N ARG A 231 -5.25 14.81 7.70
CA ARG A 231 -6.68 15.10 7.92
C ARG A 231 -7.50 13.88 8.36
N GLY A 232 -6.85 12.72 8.54
CA GLY A 232 -7.51 11.46 8.81
C GLY A 232 -7.80 10.67 7.51
N LYS A 233 -8.37 9.47 7.68
CA LYS A 233 -8.49 8.49 6.58
C LYS A 233 -9.63 8.82 5.59
N ASN A 234 -10.65 9.54 6.03
CA ASN A 234 -11.88 9.84 5.25
C ASN A 234 -12.36 11.26 5.59
N ASP A 235 -13.22 11.84 4.75
CA ASP A 235 -13.83 13.17 4.96
C ASP A 235 -14.62 13.27 6.28
N ASN A 236 -15.16 12.15 6.77
CA ASN A 236 -15.84 12.05 8.07
C ASN A 236 -14.88 11.92 9.27
N ALA A 237 -13.56 12.07 9.08
CA ALA A 237 -12.60 12.00 10.17
C ALA A 237 -12.74 13.18 11.16
N VAL A 238 -13.18 14.33 10.67
CA VAL A 238 -13.48 15.50 11.52
C VAL A 238 -14.84 15.28 12.17
N ARG A 239 -14.81 15.00 13.48
CA ARG A 239 -16.03 14.78 14.28
C ARG A 239 -15.86 15.27 15.71
N ALA A 240 -16.96 15.45 16.40
CA ALA A 240 -16.98 15.80 17.82
C ALA A 240 -17.91 14.85 18.57
N PHE A 241 -17.52 14.48 19.80
CA PHE A 241 -18.33 13.68 20.68
C PHE A 241 -18.30 14.22 22.11
N ALA A 242 -19.33 13.90 22.89
CA ALA A 242 -19.38 14.22 24.31
C ALA A 242 -18.49 13.24 25.10
N LEU A 243 -17.81 13.73 26.11
CA LEU A 243 -17.05 12.91 27.03
C LEU A 243 -18.01 12.19 27.98
N THR A 244 -17.75 10.90 28.22
CA THR A 244 -18.29 10.18 29.36
C THR A 244 -17.57 10.61 30.64
N ASP A 245 -18.15 10.35 31.81
CA ASP A 245 -17.52 10.67 33.11
C ASP A 245 -16.14 10.02 33.23
N SER A 246 -15.99 8.76 32.81
CA SER A 246 -14.71 8.05 32.79
C SER A 246 -13.69 8.72 31.89
N ALA A 247 -14.08 9.13 30.67
CA ALA A 247 -13.18 9.80 29.76
C ALA A 247 -12.78 11.20 30.28
N ALA A 248 -13.70 11.92 30.92
CA ALA A 248 -13.44 13.20 31.56
C ALA A 248 -12.45 13.08 32.71
N ALA A 249 -12.61 12.06 33.57
CA ALA A 249 -11.71 11.79 34.69
C ALA A 249 -10.28 11.46 34.20
N ILE A 250 -10.13 10.66 33.15
CA ILE A 250 -8.82 10.39 32.53
C ILE A 250 -8.16 11.66 32.02
N LEU A 251 -8.90 12.55 31.32
CA LEU A 251 -8.36 13.80 30.82
C LEU A 251 -8.01 14.78 31.97
N GLN A 252 -8.74 14.77 33.08
CA GLN A 252 -8.39 15.54 34.28
C GLN A 252 -7.06 15.08 34.88
N ALA A 253 -6.86 13.77 35.00
CA ALA A 253 -5.58 13.19 35.45
C ALA A 253 -4.46 13.56 34.46
N GLN A 254 -4.69 13.42 33.18
CA GLN A 254 -3.70 13.74 32.13
C GLN A 254 -3.35 15.23 32.10
N LYS A 255 -4.30 16.11 32.40
CA LYS A 255 -4.06 17.57 32.42
C LYS A 255 -3.05 17.98 33.49
N LYS A 256 -2.94 17.25 34.57
CA LYS A 256 -1.91 17.47 35.61
C LYS A 256 -0.50 17.17 35.07
N LEU A 257 -0.37 16.28 34.11
CA LEU A 257 0.91 15.85 33.51
C LEU A 257 1.30 16.73 32.32
N THR A 258 0.36 17.06 31.44
CA THR A 258 0.66 17.72 30.14
C THR A 258 -0.17 19.00 29.89
N GLY A 259 -0.85 19.56 30.91
CA GLY A 259 -1.72 20.74 30.74
C GLY A 259 -1.02 22.00 30.25
N GLY A 260 0.31 22.09 30.43
CA GLY A 260 1.15 23.16 29.90
C GLY A 260 1.67 22.93 28.47
N GLN A 261 1.38 21.78 27.86
CA GLN A 261 1.77 21.41 26.50
C GLN A 261 0.62 21.59 25.53
N GLU A 262 0.89 21.61 24.23
CA GLU A 262 -0.18 21.62 23.22
C GLU A 262 -0.86 20.26 23.09
N SER A 263 -0.06 19.18 23.01
CA SER A 263 -0.55 17.78 22.90
C SER A 263 -1.13 17.30 24.22
N VAL A 264 -2.27 16.57 24.13
CA VAL A 264 -2.89 15.96 25.33
C VAL A 264 -2.00 14.85 25.91
N PHE A 265 -1.47 13.96 25.08
CA PHE A 265 -0.74 12.77 25.55
C PHE A 265 0.77 12.82 25.32
N GLY A 266 1.30 13.84 24.63
CA GLY A 266 2.74 13.99 24.42
C GLY A 266 3.41 12.90 23.57
N ILE A 267 2.62 12.13 22.79
CA ILE A 267 3.11 11.02 21.97
C ILE A 267 3.52 11.56 20.60
N SER A 268 4.72 11.24 20.12
CA SER A 268 5.28 11.80 18.89
C SER A 268 4.70 11.16 17.60
N CYS A 269 4.46 9.85 17.63
CA CYS A 269 3.94 9.11 16.47
C CYS A 269 3.29 7.78 16.87
N GLU A 270 2.58 7.15 15.92
CA GLU A 270 1.93 5.85 16.18
C GLU A 270 2.93 4.74 16.52
N ASP A 271 4.15 4.76 16.00
CA ASP A 271 5.15 3.73 16.29
C ASP A 271 5.61 3.81 17.76
N THR A 272 5.77 5.03 18.30
CA THR A 272 6.02 5.26 19.73
C THR A 272 4.87 4.69 20.56
N TYR A 273 3.62 5.05 20.25
CA TYR A 273 2.43 4.54 20.92
C TYR A 273 2.40 3.01 20.94
N ARG A 274 2.55 2.36 19.77
CA ARG A 274 2.55 0.91 19.64
C ARG A 274 3.69 0.22 20.37
N LYS A 275 4.86 0.84 20.41
CA LYS A 275 6.04 0.32 21.12
C LYS A 275 5.77 0.25 22.63
N TYR A 276 5.24 1.29 23.22
CA TYR A 276 4.92 1.34 24.64
C TYR A 276 3.72 0.46 24.97
N TRP A 277 2.66 0.51 24.19
CA TRP A 277 1.51 -0.39 24.36
C TRP A 277 1.88 -1.88 24.40
N ARG A 278 2.85 -2.32 23.63
CA ARG A 278 3.32 -3.71 23.63
C ARG A 278 4.14 -4.10 24.87
N ARG A 279 4.66 -3.13 25.55
CA ARG A 279 5.45 -3.33 26.78
C ARG A 279 4.58 -3.33 28.03
N TYR A 280 3.50 -2.57 28.00
CA TYR A 280 2.49 -2.52 29.00
C TYR A 280 1.73 -3.86 29.09
#